data_72ea5f7f739aadd65248003518cf6367
#
_entry.id   72ea5f7f739aadd65248003518cf6367
#
_cell.length_a   1.000
_cell.length_b   1.000
_cell.length_c   1.000
_cell.angle_alpha   90.00
_cell.angle_beta   90.00
_cell.angle_gamma   90.00
#
_symmetry.space_group_name_H-M   'P 1'
#
loop_
_entity.id
_entity.type
_entity.pdbx_description
1 polymer ?
#
loop_
_entity_poly.entity_id
_entity_poly.type
_entity_poly.pdbx_seq_one_letter_code
_entity_poly.pdbx_strand_id
1 'polypeptide(L)'
;IILGITFNILKSFFNGFMMFGVFWILLHLENLTPTIILQAFGVVLGSVIGRFFFQWMYDRTMSGTGYDIFRDYLLEIGEKLKQAPMGYFSEQNLGTIQTILTTTIADLEGYSMLAIEQMTSGVAMAALMSIMMFFFNPIIAILSLIGLLLGLLVLRWVRSRAAQYAPIYQEAQENLVSKTMEYIRGISVLRSFSKGEEGQREVRSAFQKKWDADYGQEKATAGVLRFYILVYKLMSCVLIAAAGLLFMAGKISLSYCL
;
A
#
# COMPACT_ATOMS: atom_id res chain seq x y z
N ILE A 1 -6.94 15.74 7.47
CA ILE A 1 -5.80 14.84 7.26
C ILE A 1 -4.99 14.63 8.54
N ILE A 2 -4.44 15.68 9.18
CA ILE A 2 -3.58 15.55 10.38
C ILE A 2 -4.31 14.77 11.49
N LEU A 3 -5.55 15.09 11.77
CA LEU A 3 -6.35 14.42 12.79
C LEU A 3 -6.58 12.93 12.45
N GLY A 4 -6.84 12.62 11.18
CA GLY A 4 -6.95 11.23 10.71
C GLY A 4 -5.63 10.45 10.88
N ILE A 5 -4.50 11.04 10.52
CA ILE A 5 -3.17 10.44 10.73
C ILE A 5 -2.94 10.16 12.23
N THR A 6 -3.33 11.09 13.11
CA THR A 6 -3.21 10.89 14.56
C THR A 6 -4.04 9.69 15.04
N PHE A 7 -5.29 9.56 14.57
CA PHE A 7 -6.11 8.39 14.91
C PHE A 7 -5.56 7.08 14.35
N ASN A 8 -4.95 7.10 13.16
CA ASN A 8 -4.30 5.93 12.59
C ASN A 8 -3.06 5.50 13.40
N ILE A 9 -2.28 6.45 13.91
CA ILE A 9 -1.16 6.17 14.82
C ILE A 9 -1.67 5.57 16.13
N LEU A 10 -2.73 6.14 16.74
CA LEU A 10 -3.34 5.60 17.94
C LEU A 10 -3.91 4.19 17.74
N LYS A 11 -4.59 3.95 16.62
CA LYS A 11 -5.04 2.61 16.22
C LYS A 11 -3.88 1.61 16.17
N SER A 12 -2.76 2.02 15.55
CA SER A 12 -1.55 1.19 15.43
C SER A 12 -0.92 0.91 16.80
N PHE A 13 -0.96 1.87 17.71
CA PHE A 13 -0.53 1.71 19.09
C PHE A 13 -1.36 0.63 19.82
N PHE A 14 -2.69 0.70 19.73
CA PHE A 14 -3.55 -0.34 20.32
C PHE A 14 -3.35 -1.71 19.67
N ASN A 15 -3.05 -1.76 18.37
CA ASN A 15 -2.68 -3.02 17.73
C ASN A 15 -1.40 -3.64 18.31
N GLY A 16 -0.41 -2.82 18.67
CA GLY A 16 0.80 -3.26 19.35
C GLY A 16 0.55 -3.80 20.77
N PHE A 17 -0.39 -3.18 21.50
CA PHE A 17 -0.77 -3.65 22.85
C PHE A 17 -1.38 -5.06 22.84
N MET A 18 -2.01 -5.47 21.76
CA MET A 18 -2.46 -6.85 21.62
C MET A 18 -1.30 -7.84 21.68
N MET A 19 -0.18 -7.53 21.03
CA MET A 19 1.05 -8.34 21.12
C MET A 19 1.63 -8.35 22.53
N PHE A 20 1.55 -7.21 23.23
CA PHE A 20 1.98 -7.13 24.62
C PHE A 20 1.17 -8.05 25.55
N GLY A 21 -0.14 -8.21 25.33
CA GLY A 21 -0.96 -9.15 26.10
C GLY A 21 -0.53 -10.60 25.93
N VAL A 22 -0.17 -11.02 24.72
CA VAL A 22 0.42 -12.34 24.46
C VAL A 22 1.76 -12.50 25.16
N PHE A 23 2.61 -11.48 25.03
CA PHE A 23 3.92 -11.46 25.68
C PHE A 23 3.83 -11.52 27.22
N TRP A 24 2.82 -10.88 27.81
CA TRP A 24 2.57 -10.95 29.25
C TRP A 24 2.32 -12.38 29.75
N ILE A 25 1.59 -13.18 29.00
CA ILE A 25 1.39 -14.61 29.29
C ILE A 25 2.72 -15.36 29.18
N LEU A 26 3.52 -15.10 28.14
CA LEU A 26 4.81 -15.76 27.91
C LEU A 26 5.81 -15.47 29.04
N LEU A 27 5.82 -14.24 29.57
CA LEU A 27 6.67 -13.87 30.70
C LEU A 27 6.37 -14.64 32.01
N HIS A 28 5.12 -15.08 32.16
CA HIS A 28 4.66 -15.74 33.39
C HIS A 28 4.37 -17.24 33.18
N LEU A 29 4.93 -17.85 32.14
CA LEU A 29 4.65 -19.23 31.76
C LEU A 29 4.93 -20.24 32.85
N GLU A 30 5.95 -20.00 33.68
CA GLU A 30 6.37 -20.87 34.80
C GLU A 30 5.42 -20.77 36.01
N ASN A 31 4.69 -19.65 36.16
CA ASN A 31 3.81 -19.38 37.30
C ASN A 31 2.45 -18.87 36.84
N LEU A 32 1.80 -19.59 35.89
CA LEU A 32 0.48 -19.22 35.36
C LEU A 32 -0.58 -19.32 36.47
N THR A 33 -1.15 -18.18 36.82
CA THR A 33 -2.30 -18.07 37.71
C THR A 33 -3.51 -17.57 36.96
N PRO A 34 -4.75 -17.90 37.42
CA PRO A 34 -5.96 -17.36 36.82
C PRO A 34 -5.99 -15.84 36.74
N THR A 35 -5.34 -15.16 37.68
CA THR A 35 -5.23 -13.71 37.73
C THR A 35 -4.39 -13.14 36.56
N ILE A 36 -3.28 -13.80 36.23
CA ILE A 36 -2.41 -13.42 35.11
C ILE A 36 -3.14 -13.59 33.77
N ILE A 37 -3.89 -14.69 33.63
CA ILE A 37 -4.69 -14.94 32.44
C ILE A 37 -5.78 -13.85 32.30
N LEU A 38 -6.45 -13.50 33.39
CA LEU A 38 -7.49 -12.47 33.40
C LEU A 38 -6.92 -11.09 33.07
N GLN A 39 -5.74 -10.75 33.58
CA GLN A 39 -5.02 -9.51 33.24
C GLN A 39 -4.65 -9.46 31.77
N ALA A 40 -4.06 -10.52 31.22
CA ALA A 40 -3.74 -10.60 29.80
C ALA A 40 -4.98 -10.49 28.92
N PHE A 41 -6.05 -11.18 29.28
CA PHE A 41 -7.34 -11.08 28.61
C PHE A 41 -7.89 -9.64 28.64
N GLY A 42 -7.81 -8.96 29.78
CA GLY A 42 -8.20 -7.57 29.94
C GLY A 42 -7.40 -6.62 29.04
N VAL A 43 -6.09 -6.81 28.94
CA VAL A 43 -5.21 -6.04 28.05
C VAL A 43 -5.57 -6.27 26.58
N VAL A 44 -5.75 -7.54 26.17
CA VAL A 44 -6.12 -7.87 24.79
C VAL A 44 -7.51 -7.32 24.45
N LEU A 45 -8.49 -7.51 25.33
CA LEU A 45 -9.84 -6.99 25.13
C LEU A 45 -9.85 -5.45 25.03
N GLY A 46 -9.14 -4.77 25.94
CA GLY A 46 -8.99 -3.33 25.89
C GLY A 46 -8.30 -2.85 24.60
N SER A 47 -7.32 -3.61 24.13
CA SER A 47 -6.63 -3.33 22.86
C SER A 47 -7.56 -3.45 21.66
N VAL A 48 -8.38 -4.50 21.62
CA VAL A 48 -9.38 -4.71 20.54
C VAL A 48 -10.41 -3.57 20.52
N ILE A 49 -10.95 -3.22 21.71
CA ILE A 49 -11.92 -2.13 21.83
C ILE A 49 -11.30 -0.79 21.42
N GLY A 50 -10.11 -0.50 21.92
CA GLY A 50 -9.39 0.73 21.59
C GLY A 50 -9.08 0.82 20.10
N ARG A 51 -8.58 -0.28 19.50
CA ARG A 51 -8.34 -0.35 18.05
C ARG A 51 -9.61 -0.10 17.25
N PHE A 52 -10.73 -0.73 17.62
CA PHE A 52 -12.01 -0.54 16.95
C PHE A 52 -12.49 0.91 17.04
N PHE A 53 -12.40 1.50 18.22
CA PHE A 53 -12.78 2.91 18.44
C PHE A 53 -11.95 3.86 17.58
N PHE A 54 -10.62 3.72 17.59
CA PHE A 54 -9.75 4.60 16.79
C PHE A 54 -9.82 4.31 15.30
N GLN A 55 -10.13 3.08 14.86
CA GLN A 55 -10.46 2.78 13.49
C GLN A 55 -11.72 3.53 13.05
N TRP A 56 -12.78 3.46 13.84
CA TRP A 56 -14.02 4.19 13.55
C TRP A 56 -13.81 5.72 13.47
N MET A 57 -13.02 6.28 14.38
CA MET A 57 -12.66 7.71 14.35
C MET A 57 -11.84 8.05 13.10
N TYR A 58 -10.89 7.20 12.72
CA TYR A 58 -10.09 7.34 11.52
C TYR A 58 -10.98 7.33 10.27
N ASP A 59 -11.81 6.31 10.11
CA ASP A 59 -12.68 6.14 8.95
C ASP A 59 -13.61 7.35 8.79
N ARG A 60 -14.23 7.79 9.88
CA ARG A 60 -15.10 8.96 9.87
C ARG A 60 -14.37 10.25 9.47
N THR A 61 -13.15 10.44 9.97
CA THR A 61 -12.38 11.66 9.73
C THR A 61 -11.75 11.64 8.33
N MET A 62 -11.20 10.52 7.91
CA MET A 62 -10.51 10.42 6.62
C MET A 62 -11.48 10.36 5.46
N SER A 63 -12.60 9.63 5.57
CA SER A 63 -13.62 9.62 4.51
C SER A 63 -14.18 11.03 4.26
N GLY A 64 -14.55 11.75 5.31
CA GLY A 64 -15.03 13.12 5.16
C GLY A 64 -14.00 14.05 4.51
N THR A 65 -12.76 14.02 5.00
CA THR A 65 -11.67 14.84 4.45
C THR A 65 -11.33 14.45 3.02
N GLY A 66 -11.37 13.16 2.71
CA GLY A 66 -11.13 12.63 1.37
C GLY A 66 -12.14 13.16 0.38
N TYR A 67 -13.42 12.99 0.66
CA TYR A 67 -14.50 13.50 -0.20
C TYR A 67 -14.42 15.01 -0.40
N ASP A 68 -14.07 15.79 0.62
CA ASP A 68 -13.89 17.24 0.50
C ASP A 68 -12.74 17.60 -0.45
N ILE A 69 -11.59 16.95 -0.34
CA ILE A 69 -10.43 17.20 -1.21
C ILE A 69 -10.76 16.87 -2.67
N PHE A 70 -11.37 15.71 -2.92
CA PHE A 70 -11.69 15.31 -4.28
C PHE A 70 -12.83 16.13 -4.89
N ARG A 71 -13.82 16.56 -4.09
CA ARG A 71 -14.81 17.55 -4.49
C ARG A 71 -14.15 18.86 -4.92
N ASP A 72 -13.24 19.39 -4.11
CA ASP A 72 -12.57 20.66 -4.41
C ASP A 72 -11.70 20.52 -5.68
N TYR A 73 -11.07 19.36 -5.88
CA TYR A 73 -10.31 19.06 -7.08
C TYR A 73 -11.19 18.98 -8.34
N LEU A 74 -12.37 18.37 -8.23
CA LEU A 74 -13.37 18.33 -9.31
C LEU A 74 -13.88 19.73 -9.67
N LEU A 75 -14.13 20.58 -8.65
CA LEU A 75 -14.54 21.97 -8.87
C LEU A 75 -13.43 22.78 -9.55
N GLU A 76 -12.17 22.61 -9.13
CA GLU A 76 -11.03 23.27 -9.79
C GLU A 76 -10.90 22.87 -11.26
N ILE A 77 -11.05 21.58 -11.57
CA ILE A 77 -11.06 21.12 -12.97
C ILE A 77 -12.22 21.76 -13.74
N GLY A 78 -13.42 21.83 -13.15
CA GLY A 78 -14.58 22.48 -13.75
C GLY A 78 -14.32 23.96 -14.06
N GLU A 79 -13.69 24.70 -13.16
CA GLU A 79 -13.32 26.10 -13.40
C GLU A 79 -12.26 26.24 -14.53
N LYS A 80 -11.27 25.34 -14.58
CA LYS A 80 -10.28 25.32 -15.67
C LYS A 80 -10.92 24.99 -17.02
N LEU A 81 -11.87 24.07 -17.05
CA LEU A 81 -12.60 23.73 -18.26
C LEU A 81 -13.44 24.90 -18.79
N LYS A 82 -14.04 25.73 -17.92
CA LYS A 82 -14.74 26.95 -18.36
C LYS A 82 -13.85 27.95 -19.09
N GLN A 83 -12.56 27.96 -18.78
CA GLN A 83 -11.58 28.85 -19.40
C GLN A 83 -10.96 28.27 -20.68
N ALA A 84 -11.24 26.99 -20.98
CA ALA A 84 -10.70 26.32 -22.15
C ALA A 84 -11.37 26.85 -23.44
N PRO A 85 -10.60 27.04 -24.54
CA PRO A 85 -11.17 27.46 -25.82
C PRO A 85 -12.12 26.40 -26.36
N MET A 86 -13.16 26.83 -27.09
CA MET A 86 -14.21 25.93 -27.63
C MET A 86 -13.65 24.77 -28.48
N GLY A 87 -12.53 24.99 -29.18
CA GLY A 87 -11.87 23.93 -29.95
C GLY A 87 -11.30 22.78 -29.09
N TYR A 88 -11.18 22.97 -27.79
CA TYR A 88 -10.78 21.92 -26.86
C TYR A 88 -11.87 20.86 -26.66
N PHE A 89 -13.15 21.23 -26.85
CA PHE A 89 -14.30 20.35 -26.65
C PHE A 89 -14.66 19.54 -27.90
N SER A 90 -13.62 18.92 -28.53
CA SER A 90 -13.88 17.93 -29.58
C SER A 90 -14.50 16.66 -28.97
N GLU A 91 -15.21 15.86 -29.79
CA GLU A 91 -15.81 14.60 -29.32
C GLU A 91 -14.81 13.67 -28.64
N GLN A 92 -13.56 13.62 -29.12
CA GLN A 92 -12.49 12.84 -28.56
C GLN A 92 -12.09 13.35 -27.18
N ASN A 93 -11.94 14.66 -27.02
CA ASN A 93 -11.58 15.26 -25.74
C ASN A 93 -12.72 15.16 -24.72
N LEU A 94 -13.98 15.26 -25.14
CA LEU A 94 -15.14 15.08 -24.26
C LEU A 94 -15.16 13.69 -23.64
N GLY A 95 -14.89 12.63 -24.40
CA GLY A 95 -14.78 11.28 -23.85
C GLY A 95 -13.65 11.12 -22.85
N THR A 96 -12.50 11.74 -23.10
CA THR A 96 -11.37 11.75 -22.17
C THR A 96 -11.69 12.51 -20.88
N ILE A 97 -12.27 13.71 -21.01
CA ILE A 97 -12.70 14.52 -19.86
C ILE A 97 -13.71 13.74 -19.01
N GLN A 98 -14.71 13.12 -19.65
CA GLN A 98 -15.69 12.31 -18.93
C GLN A 98 -15.02 11.16 -18.16
N THR A 99 -14.11 10.42 -18.78
CA THR A 99 -13.38 9.31 -18.13
C THR A 99 -12.57 9.80 -16.95
N ILE A 100 -11.87 10.93 -17.09
CA ILE A 100 -11.09 11.52 -16.00
C ILE A 100 -12.01 11.91 -14.84
N LEU A 101 -13.11 12.61 -15.11
CA LEU A 101 -14.00 13.12 -14.08
C LEU A 101 -14.78 12.02 -13.35
N THR A 102 -15.12 10.92 -14.03
CA THR A 102 -15.99 9.89 -13.44
C THR A 102 -15.23 8.67 -12.91
N THR A 103 -14.17 8.26 -13.60
CA THR A 103 -13.45 7.01 -13.27
C THR A 103 -12.09 7.28 -12.64
N THR A 104 -11.24 8.06 -13.34
CA THR A 104 -9.86 8.24 -12.89
C THR A 104 -9.77 8.94 -11.53
N ILE A 105 -10.60 9.95 -11.30
CA ILE A 105 -10.61 10.67 -10.00
C ILE A 105 -11.18 9.78 -8.90
N ALA A 106 -12.22 9.00 -9.15
CA ALA A 106 -12.78 8.08 -8.16
C ALA A 106 -11.78 6.98 -7.78
N ASP A 107 -11.07 6.41 -8.75
CA ASP A 107 -10.00 5.44 -8.51
C ASP A 107 -8.85 6.06 -7.70
N LEU A 108 -8.43 7.27 -8.07
CA LEU A 108 -7.39 8.00 -7.37
C LEU A 108 -7.78 8.28 -5.91
N GLU A 109 -9.04 8.63 -5.64
CA GLU A 109 -9.58 8.82 -4.30
C GLU A 109 -9.41 7.54 -3.47
N GLY A 110 -9.92 6.40 -3.96
CA GLY A 110 -9.88 5.13 -3.25
C GLY A 110 -8.45 4.66 -2.97
N TYR A 111 -7.59 4.68 -3.97
CA TYR A 111 -6.18 4.25 -3.81
C TYR A 111 -5.37 5.19 -2.92
N SER A 112 -5.59 6.51 -2.99
CA SER A 112 -4.87 7.48 -2.17
C SER A 112 -5.19 7.32 -0.69
N MET A 113 -6.46 7.14 -0.34
CA MET A 113 -6.88 6.93 1.05
C MET A 113 -6.31 5.64 1.63
N LEU A 114 -6.37 4.54 0.88
CA LEU A 114 -5.79 3.26 1.27
C LEU A 114 -4.27 3.35 1.44
N ALA A 115 -3.58 4.01 0.51
CA ALA A 115 -2.14 4.20 0.59
C ALA A 115 -1.72 5.01 1.82
N ILE A 116 -2.42 6.11 2.12
CA ILE A 116 -2.15 6.93 3.32
C ILE A 116 -2.35 6.10 4.59
N GLU A 117 -3.43 5.32 4.67
CA GLU A 117 -3.69 4.45 5.81
C GLU A 117 -2.56 3.43 6.01
N GLN A 118 -2.23 2.67 4.96
CA GLN A 118 -1.23 1.61 5.04
C GLN A 118 0.17 2.14 5.33
N MET A 119 0.58 3.24 4.69
CA MET A 119 1.90 3.83 4.92
C MET A 119 2.02 4.36 6.35
N THR A 120 1.02 5.09 6.82
CA THR A 120 1.03 5.67 8.17
C THR A 120 1.01 4.59 9.24
N SER A 121 0.12 3.58 9.11
CA SER A 121 0.04 2.48 10.07
C SER A 121 1.29 1.60 10.05
N GLY A 122 1.87 1.36 8.87
CA GLY A 122 3.11 0.61 8.73
C GLY A 122 4.30 1.27 9.42
N VAL A 123 4.48 2.58 9.21
CA VAL A 123 5.55 3.36 9.88
C VAL A 123 5.31 3.43 11.39
N ALA A 124 4.09 3.69 11.83
CA ALA A 124 3.75 3.75 13.24
C ALA A 124 3.98 2.40 13.94
N MET A 125 3.60 1.29 13.31
CA MET A 125 3.80 -0.06 13.85
C MET A 125 5.29 -0.42 13.90
N ALA A 126 6.06 -0.11 12.85
CA ALA A 126 7.51 -0.34 12.84
C ALA A 126 8.23 0.45 13.94
N ALA A 127 7.87 1.72 14.12
CA ALA A 127 8.43 2.55 15.19
C ALA A 127 8.07 2.00 16.57
N LEU A 128 6.81 1.65 16.80
CA LEU A 128 6.36 1.08 18.07
C LEU A 128 7.10 -0.23 18.41
N MET A 129 7.16 -1.15 17.45
CA MET A 129 7.86 -2.43 17.65
C MET A 129 9.35 -2.23 17.91
N SER A 130 10.00 -1.30 17.22
CA SER A 130 11.41 -0.97 17.45
C SER A 130 11.64 -0.41 18.86
N ILE A 131 10.76 0.47 19.34
CA ILE A 131 10.81 1.01 20.69
C ILE A 131 10.59 -0.10 21.73
N MET A 132 9.60 -0.95 21.54
CA MET A 132 9.34 -2.08 22.43
C MET A 132 10.54 -3.03 22.50
N MET A 133 11.12 -3.40 21.34
CA MET A 133 12.30 -4.26 21.32
C MET A 133 13.50 -3.64 22.06
N PHE A 134 13.64 -2.32 22.05
CA PHE A 134 14.72 -1.65 22.77
C PHE A 134 14.63 -1.83 24.29
N PHE A 135 13.40 -1.84 24.83
CA PHE A 135 13.18 -2.11 26.26
C PHE A 135 13.47 -3.57 26.65
N PHE A 136 13.31 -4.51 25.74
CA PHE A 136 13.54 -5.92 26.01
C PHE A 136 15.01 -6.32 25.84
N ASN A 137 15.60 -6.02 24.71
CA ASN A 137 17.01 -6.30 24.46
C ASN A 137 17.58 -5.33 23.41
N PRO A 138 18.55 -4.46 23.80
CA PRO A 138 19.10 -3.46 22.90
C PRO A 138 19.86 -4.08 21.71
N ILE A 139 20.41 -5.28 21.82
CA ILE A 139 21.12 -5.96 20.73
C ILE A 139 20.13 -6.36 19.65
N ILE A 140 19.00 -6.98 20.03
CA ILE A 140 17.95 -7.39 19.09
C ILE A 140 17.31 -6.15 18.45
N ALA A 141 17.09 -5.08 19.24
CA ALA A 141 16.57 -3.81 18.73
C ALA A 141 17.48 -3.19 17.66
N ILE A 142 18.79 -3.13 17.90
CA ILE A 142 19.76 -2.61 16.93
C ILE A 142 19.77 -3.48 15.66
N LEU A 143 19.75 -4.80 15.81
CA LEU A 143 19.68 -5.71 14.66
C LEU A 143 18.38 -5.49 13.83
N SER A 144 17.26 -5.31 14.50
CA SER A 144 15.97 -5.03 13.83
C SER A 144 15.98 -3.69 13.10
N LEU A 145 16.60 -2.65 13.68
CA LEU A 145 16.78 -1.35 13.02
C LEU A 145 17.68 -1.44 11.78
N ILE A 146 18.76 -2.23 11.85
CA ILE A 146 19.61 -2.51 10.67
C ILE A 146 18.79 -3.19 9.59
N GLY A 147 17.96 -4.18 9.93
CA GLY A 147 17.06 -4.85 8.99
C GLY A 147 16.05 -3.89 8.36
N LEU A 148 15.49 -2.98 9.15
CA LEU A 148 14.58 -1.94 8.66
C LEU A 148 15.29 -1.01 7.65
N LEU A 149 16.49 -0.53 7.97
CA LEU A 149 17.28 0.33 7.08
C LEU A 149 17.64 -0.39 5.78
N LEU A 150 18.07 -1.65 5.84
CA LEU A 150 18.33 -2.46 4.65
C LEU A 150 17.05 -2.63 3.82
N GLY A 151 15.92 -2.90 4.45
CA GLY A 151 14.62 -2.97 3.79
C GLY A 151 14.25 -1.68 3.07
N LEU A 152 14.44 -0.52 3.70
CA LEU A 152 14.19 0.78 3.10
C LEU A 152 15.11 1.06 1.89
N LEU A 153 16.39 0.66 1.95
CA LEU A 153 17.31 0.80 0.82
C LEU A 153 16.87 -0.05 -0.37
N VAL A 154 16.49 -1.31 -0.14
CA VAL A 154 16.00 -2.19 -1.21
C VAL A 154 14.66 -1.67 -1.77
N LEU A 155 13.77 -1.18 -0.91
CA LEU A 155 12.49 -0.58 -1.34
C LEU A 155 12.72 0.66 -2.23
N ARG A 156 13.72 1.49 -1.91
CA ARG A 156 14.12 2.60 -2.76
C ARG A 156 14.58 2.13 -4.15
N TRP A 157 15.28 1.02 -4.21
CA TRP A 157 15.68 0.40 -5.48
C TRP A 157 14.47 -0.14 -6.27
N VAL A 158 13.52 -0.83 -5.61
CA VAL A 158 12.25 -1.25 -6.23
C VAL A 158 11.53 -0.06 -6.85
N ARG A 159 11.38 1.04 -6.07
CA ARG A 159 10.73 2.27 -6.53
C ARG A 159 11.41 2.88 -7.75
N SER A 160 12.74 2.92 -7.74
CA SER A 160 13.51 3.46 -8.88
C SER A 160 13.29 2.64 -10.14
N ARG A 161 13.24 1.31 -10.03
CA ARG A 161 12.95 0.43 -11.17
C ARG A 161 11.52 0.59 -11.67
N ALA A 162 10.54 0.61 -10.79
CA ALA A 162 9.14 0.82 -11.16
C ALA A 162 8.95 2.16 -11.89
N ALA A 163 9.58 3.23 -11.41
CA ALA A 163 9.50 4.56 -12.02
C ALA A 163 10.07 4.62 -13.46
N GLN A 164 11.04 3.79 -13.80
CA GLN A 164 11.60 3.72 -15.15
C GLN A 164 10.62 3.12 -16.18
N TYR A 165 9.76 2.20 -15.74
CA TYR A 165 8.79 1.52 -16.62
C TYR A 165 7.42 2.21 -16.64
N ALA A 166 7.12 3.06 -15.65
CA ALA A 166 5.83 3.74 -15.55
C ALA A 166 5.43 4.52 -16.81
N PRO A 167 6.31 5.33 -17.47
CA PRO A 167 5.94 6.04 -18.69
C PRO A 167 5.67 5.09 -19.87
N ILE A 168 6.42 3.99 -20.00
CA ILE A 168 6.22 2.99 -21.06
C ILE A 168 4.85 2.30 -20.88
N TYR A 169 4.52 1.97 -19.65
CA TYR A 169 3.22 1.41 -19.29
C TYR A 169 2.08 2.38 -19.64
N GLN A 170 2.22 3.65 -19.26
CA GLN A 170 1.20 4.67 -19.48
C GLN A 170 0.99 4.92 -20.98
N GLU A 171 2.05 5.07 -21.75
CA GLU A 171 1.98 5.25 -23.20
C GLU A 171 1.28 4.07 -23.91
N ALA A 172 1.63 2.84 -23.51
CA ALA A 172 0.99 1.63 -24.05
C ALA A 172 -0.49 1.55 -23.67
N GLN A 173 -0.87 1.98 -22.45
CA GLN A 173 -2.25 2.06 -22.00
C GLN A 173 -3.06 3.09 -22.79
N GLU A 174 -2.52 4.29 -22.96
CA GLU A 174 -3.17 5.36 -23.74
C GLU A 174 -3.36 4.96 -25.21
N ASN A 175 -2.35 4.33 -25.82
CA ASN A 175 -2.44 3.82 -27.17
C ASN A 175 -3.52 2.74 -27.31
N LEU A 176 -3.59 1.79 -26.37
CA LEU A 176 -4.63 0.76 -26.36
C LEU A 176 -6.04 1.36 -26.28
N VAL A 177 -6.25 2.29 -25.35
CA VAL A 177 -7.55 2.96 -25.19
C VAL A 177 -7.92 3.71 -26.46
N SER A 178 -6.99 4.48 -27.01
CA SER A 178 -7.19 5.25 -28.25
C SER A 178 -7.59 4.34 -29.42
N LYS A 179 -6.83 3.27 -29.66
CA LYS A 179 -7.09 2.34 -30.77
C LYS A 179 -8.40 1.55 -30.59
N THR A 180 -8.73 1.21 -29.34
CA THR A 180 -10.00 0.54 -29.03
C THR A 180 -11.19 1.47 -29.29
N MET A 181 -11.09 2.73 -28.88
CA MET A 181 -12.14 3.71 -29.11
C MET A 181 -12.30 4.04 -30.61
N GLU A 182 -11.20 4.16 -31.35
CA GLU A 182 -11.21 4.35 -32.81
C GLU A 182 -11.91 3.18 -33.50
N TYR A 183 -11.60 1.93 -33.12
CA TYR A 183 -12.23 0.73 -33.62
C TYR A 183 -13.75 0.70 -33.35
N ILE A 184 -14.16 0.99 -32.10
CA ILE A 184 -15.57 1.00 -31.69
C ILE A 184 -16.36 2.05 -32.49
N ARG A 185 -15.81 3.26 -32.65
CA ARG A 185 -16.44 4.33 -33.41
C ARG A 185 -16.52 4.01 -34.92
N GLY A 186 -15.51 3.36 -35.46
CA GLY A 186 -15.43 2.98 -36.87
C GLY A 186 -16.10 1.66 -37.23
N ILE A 187 -16.63 0.90 -36.28
CA ILE A 187 -17.08 -0.49 -36.50
C ILE A 187 -18.22 -0.60 -37.52
N SER A 188 -19.13 0.39 -37.57
CA SER A 188 -20.22 0.44 -38.54
C SER A 188 -19.70 0.63 -39.98
N VAL A 189 -18.72 1.51 -40.14
CA VAL A 189 -18.05 1.78 -41.41
C VAL A 189 -17.21 0.57 -41.84
N LEU A 190 -16.42 0.01 -40.96
CA LEU A 190 -15.61 -1.17 -41.24
C LEU A 190 -16.45 -2.37 -41.66
N ARG A 191 -17.62 -2.57 -41.07
CA ARG A 191 -18.57 -3.62 -41.48
C ARG A 191 -19.15 -3.38 -42.87
N SER A 192 -19.47 -2.12 -43.20
CA SER A 192 -20.04 -1.77 -44.52
C SER A 192 -19.05 -2.01 -45.65
N PHE A 193 -17.77 -1.86 -45.41
CA PHE A 193 -16.69 -2.06 -46.39
C PHE A 193 -15.97 -3.41 -46.32
N SER A 194 -16.46 -4.37 -45.51
CA SER A 194 -15.84 -5.68 -45.26
C SER A 194 -14.38 -5.61 -44.80
N LYS A 195 -13.96 -4.49 -44.19
CA LYS A 195 -12.61 -4.23 -43.68
C LYS A 195 -12.47 -4.48 -42.16
N GLY A 196 -13.37 -5.25 -41.59
CA GLY A 196 -13.36 -5.55 -40.14
C GLY A 196 -12.08 -6.16 -39.62
N GLU A 197 -11.38 -6.97 -40.46
CA GLU A 197 -10.09 -7.59 -40.06
C GLU A 197 -8.96 -6.56 -39.92
N GLU A 198 -8.95 -5.47 -40.68
CA GLU A 198 -7.89 -4.46 -40.65
C GLU A 198 -7.96 -3.65 -39.36
N GLY A 199 -9.14 -3.19 -38.95
CA GLY A 199 -9.36 -2.52 -37.67
C GLY A 199 -9.06 -3.44 -36.48
N GLN A 200 -9.41 -4.73 -36.58
CA GLN A 200 -9.10 -5.71 -35.54
C GLN A 200 -7.59 -5.96 -35.39
N ARG A 201 -6.81 -5.89 -36.45
CA ARG A 201 -5.34 -6.02 -36.39
C ARG A 201 -4.70 -4.88 -35.61
N GLU A 202 -5.16 -3.65 -35.80
CA GLU A 202 -4.63 -2.49 -35.08
C GLU A 202 -4.90 -2.59 -33.56
N VAL A 203 -6.11 -2.95 -33.18
CA VAL A 203 -6.46 -3.15 -31.77
C VAL A 203 -5.65 -4.31 -31.18
N ARG A 204 -5.50 -5.42 -31.91
CA ARG A 204 -4.69 -6.56 -31.48
C ARG A 204 -3.23 -6.17 -31.29
N SER A 205 -2.67 -5.36 -32.19
CA SER A 205 -1.30 -4.84 -32.05
C SER A 205 -1.15 -3.93 -30.81
N ALA A 206 -2.16 -3.08 -30.52
CA ALA A 206 -2.15 -2.27 -29.33
C ALA A 206 -2.25 -3.10 -28.04
N PHE A 207 -3.06 -4.17 -28.03
CA PHE A 207 -3.09 -5.12 -26.91
C PHE A 207 -1.75 -5.81 -26.71
N GLN A 208 -1.10 -6.23 -27.82
CA GLN A 208 0.22 -6.87 -27.71
C GLN A 208 1.27 -5.91 -27.12
N LYS A 209 1.30 -4.65 -27.58
CA LYS A 209 2.19 -3.64 -27.03
C LYS A 209 1.93 -3.38 -25.55
N LYS A 210 0.66 -3.35 -25.14
CA LYS A 210 0.29 -3.20 -23.73
C LYS A 210 0.75 -4.41 -22.92
N TRP A 211 0.56 -5.62 -23.43
CA TRP A 211 1.02 -6.85 -22.79
C TRP A 211 2.56 -6.86 -22.63
N ASP A 212 3.30 -6.46 -23.67
CA ASP A 212 4.77 -6.36 -23.62
C ASP A 212 5.24 -5.34 -22.58
N ALA A 213 4.54 -4.20 -22.47
CA ALA A 213 4.83 -3.18 -21.47
C ALA A 213 4.55 -3.68 -20.04
N ASP A 214 3.40 -4.34 -19.82
CA ASP A 214 3.02 -4.93 -18.52
C ASP A 214 4.01 -6.00 -18.10
N TYR A 215 4.30 -6.94 -18.99
CA TYR A 215 5.25 -8.01 -18.73
C TYR A 215 6.66 -7.47 -18.46
N GLY A 216 7.09 -6.47 -19.22
CA GLY A 216 8.38 -5.80 -19.04
C GLY A 216 8.47 -5.14 -17.66
N GLN A 217 7.43 -4.42 -17.24
CA GLN A 217 7.35 -3.79 -15.92
C GLN A 217 7.36 -4.85 -14.81
N GLU A 218 6.53 -5.87 -14.94
CA GLU A 218 6.45 -6.93 -13.94
C GLU A 218 7.77 -7.68 -13.82
N LYS A 219 8.39 -8.07 -14.93
CA LYS A 219 9.70 -8.74 -14.94
C LYS A 219 10.79 -7.88 -14.31
N ALA A 220 10.81 -6.58 -14.56
CA ALA A 220 11.79 -5.68 -14.00
C ALA A 220 11.61 -5.46 -12.49
N THR A 221 10.36 -5.37 -12.02
CA THR A 221 10.04 -5.15 -10.61
C THR A 221 10.03 -6.43 -9.79
N ALA A 222 9.56 -7.54 -10.35
CA ALA A 222 9.44 -8.82 -9.65
C ALA A 222 10.79 -9.36 -9.15
N GLY A 223 11.86 -9.19 -9.93
CA GLY A 223 13.21 -9.60 -9.52
C GLY A 223 13.68 -8.89 -8.27
N VAL A 224 13.51 -7.56 -8.24
CA VAL A 224 13.91 -6.71 -7.10
C VAL A 224 12.99 -6.92 -5.92
N LEU A 225 11.69 -7.14 -6.16
CA LEU A 225 10.72 -7.43 -5.10
C LEU A 225 11.01 -8.80 -4.43
N ARG A 226 11.36 -9.82 -5.22
CA ARG A 226 11.80 -11.14 -4.67
C ARG A 226 13.05 -10.98 -3.82
N PHE A 227 14.00 -10.17 -4.27
CA PHE A 227 15.20 -9.87 -3.49
C PHE A 227 14.86 -9.14 -2.18
N TYR A 228 13.92 -8.18 -2.21
CA TYR A 228 13.40 -7.54 -1.01
C TYR A 228 12.82 -8.56 -0.01
N ILE A 229 11.96 -9.45 -0.50
CA ILE A 229 11.36 -10.50 0.33
C ILE A 229 12.44 -11.43 0.91
N LEU A 230 13.44 -11.80 0.10
CA LEU A 230 14.56 -12.64 0.54
C LEU A 230 15.35 -11.96 1.67
N VAL A 231 15.74 -10.70 1.49
CA VAL A 231 16.47 -9.92 2.52
C VAL A 231 15.66 -9.85 3.81
N TYR A 232 14.36 -9.58 3.70
CA TYR A 232 13.47 -9.51 4.87
C TYR A 232 13.37 -10.86 5.60
N LYS A 233 13.23 -11.97 4.85
CA LYS A 233 13.18 -13.32 5.43
C LYS A 233 14.52 -13.73 6.04
N LEU A 234 15.64 -13.43 5.39
CA LEU A 234 16.97 -13.69 5.95
C LEU A 234 17.20 -12.89 7.26
N MET A 235 16.74 -11.64 7.29
CA MET A 235 16.85 -10.83 8.51
C MET A 235 16.01 -11.41 9.64
N SER A 236 14.81 -11.94 9.36
CA SER A 236 14.01 -12.66 10.36
C SER A 236 14.76 -13.90 10.89
N CYS A 237 15.43 -14.68 10.02
CA CYS A 237 16.25 -15.82 10.45
C CYS A 237 17.42 -15.37 11.34
N VAL A 238 18.09 -14.27 10.99
CA VAL A 238 19.20 -13.72 11.80
C VAL A 238 18.71 -13.27 13.18
N LEU A 239 17.54 -12.62 13.25
CA LEU A 239 16.95 -12.21 14.53
C LEU A 239 16.62 -13.42 15.42
N ILE A 240 16.01 -14.46 14.86
CA ILE A 240 15.70 -15.70 15.58
C ILE A 240 16.99 -16.38 16.06
N ALA A 241 18.00 -16.49 15.20
CA ALA A 241 19.29 -17.07 15.57
C ALA A 241 20.00 -16.25 16.67
N ALA A 242 19.99 -14.93 16.57
CA ALA A 242 20.55 -14.03 17.58
C ALA A 242 19.83 -14.17 18.92
N ALA A 243 18.51 -14.25 18.93
CA ALA A 243 17.71 -14.48 20.14
C ALA A 243 18.07 -15.84 20.77
N GLY A 244 18.17 -16.91 19.98
CA GLY A 244 18.58 -18.23 20.46
C GLY A 244 19.99 -18.26 21.04
N LEU A 245 20.97 -17.60 20.42
CA LEU A 245 22.33 -17.49 20.91
C LEU A 245 22.42 -16.70 22.23
N LEU A 246 21.65 -15.61 22.36
CA LEU A 246 21.57 -14.81 23.57
C LEU A 246 20.91 -15.61 24.72
N PHE A 247 19.93 -16.44 24.41
CA PHE A 247 19.32 -17.36 25.36
C PHE A 247 20.33 -18.41 25.83
N MET A 248 21.06 -19.07 24.94
CA MET A 248 22.09 -20.03 25.29
C MET A 248 23.24 -19.40 26.12
N ALA A 249 23.52 -18.12 25.86
CA ALA A 249 24.49 -17.36 26.65
C ALA A 249 23.97 -16.89 28.03
N GLY A 250 22.72 -17.24 28.38
CA GLY A 250 22.08 -16.86 29.65
C GLY A 250 21.78 -15.36 29.79
N LYS A 251 21.82 -14.61 28.69
CA LYS A 251 21.58 -13.16 28.70
C LYS A 251 20.10 -12.77 28.58
N ILE A 252 19.25 -13.69 28.14
CA ILE A 252 17.80 -13.51 28.05
C ILE A 252 17.11 -14.77 28.55
N SER A 253 15.89 -14.62 29.09
CA SER A 253 15.04 -15.76 29.47
C SER A 253 14.32 -16.36 28.25
N LEU A 254 13.79 -17.58 28.38
CA LEU A 254 13.05 -18.26 27.35
C LEU A 254 11.86 -17.42 26.83
N SER A 255 11.20 -16.72 27.72
CA SER A 255 10.06 -15.83 27.41
C SER A 255 10.42 -14.66 26.48
N TYR A 256 11.70 -14.27 26.44
CA TYR A 256 12.20 -13.23 25.53
C TYR A 256 12.70 -13.80 24.19
N CYS A 257 12.83 -15.12 24.09
CA CYS A 257 13.26 -15.79 22.87
C CYS A 257 12.06 -16.10 21.92
N LEU A 258 10.88 -16.23 22.50
CA LEU A 258 9.60 -16.49 21.81
C LEU A 258 8.90 -15.21 21.39
#